data_d8da94c980da81f0dda1ba4ee90a26e3
#
_entry.id   d8da94c980da81f0dda1ba4ee90a26e3
#
_cell.length_a   1.000
_cell.length_b   1.000
_cell.length_c   1.000
_cell.angle_alpha   90.00
_cell.angle_beta   90.00
_cell.angle_gamma   90.00
#
_symmetry.space_group_name_H-M   'P 1'
#
loop_
_entity.id
_entity.type
_entity.pdbx_description
1 polymer ?
#
loop_
_entity_poly.entity_id
_entity_poly.type
_entity_poly.pdbx_seq_one_letter_code
_entity_poly.pdbx_strand_id
1 'polypeptide(L)'
;MSLLRHECGHALDHAYGFSARDEWREIFGDRTAEYDPETYRPRPYSRSYVQHLPNWYAQSHPDEDFAETFAVWLAMPVDAWRAEYEGWKALEKLEYVERLMQEAATVPPVVSRGRKISEASKLKRTLERYYAERRRRFAEDFPDFYDADLRAILERPEPNRLTN
;
A
#
# COMPACT_ATOMS: atom_id res chain seq x y z
N MET A 1 -9.73 -1.10 1.02
CA MET A 1 -8.99 -2.28 1.59
C MET A 1 -7.65 -2.55 0.90
N SER A 2 -7.43 -2.12 -0.34
CA SER A 2 -6.16 -2.38 -1.08
C SER A 2 -4.92 -1.82 -0.37
N LEU A 3 -4.94 -0.54 0.00
CA LEU A 3 -3.81 0.10 0.68
C LEU A 3 -3.45 -0.59 2.01
N LEU A 4 -4.46 -1.02 2.79
CA LEU A 4 -4.18 -1.69 4.07
C LEU A 4 -3.43 -3.01 3.88
N ARG A 5 -3.74 -3.79 2.83
CA ARG A 5 -3.01 -5.04 2.54
C ARG A 5 -1.56 -4.76 2.16
N HIS A 6 -1.33 -3.72 1.37
CA HIS A 6 -0.01 -3.24 1.01
C HIS A 6 0.82 -2.87 2.24
N GLU A 7 0.28 -2.03 3.13
CA GLU A 7 0.95 -1.63 4.37
C GLU A 7 1.24 -2.83 5.31
N CYS A 8 0.39 -3.86 5.29
CA CYS A 8 0.67 -5.11 6.01
C CYS A 8 1.91 -5.83 5.47
N GLY A 9 2.18 -5.75 4.17
CA GLY A 9 3.40 -6.29 3.56
C GLY A 9 4.65 -5.65 4.16
N HIS A 10 4.71 -4.32 4.18
CA HIS A 10 5.81 -3.58 4.83
C HIS A 10 5.95 -3.91 6.32
N ALA A 11 4.82 -3.98 7.03
CA ALA A 11 4.84 -4.29 8.46
C ALA A 11 5.41 -5.70 8.73
N LEU A 12 5.08 -6.69 7.89
CA LEU A 12 5.60 -8.05 8.01
C LEU A 12 7.07 -8.12 7.64
N ASP A 13 7.50 -7.47 6.55
CA ASP A 13 8.92 -7.39 6.23
C ASP A 13 9.72 -6.81 7.40
N HIS A 14 9.26 -5.70 7.96
CA HIS A 14 9.92 -5.08 9.13
C HIS A 14 9.92 -5.99 10.35
N ALA A 15 8.82 -6.72 10.60
CA ALA A 15 8.70 -7.59 11.77
C ALA A 15 9.60 -8.84 11.69
N TYR A 16 9.75 -9.41 10.51
CA TYR A 16 10.48 -10.66 10.27
C TYR A 16 11.84 -10.47 9.62
N GLY A 17 12.15 -9.27 9.10
CA GLY A 17 13.43 -8.97 8.46
C GLY A 17 13.64 -9.72 7.14
N PHE A 18 12.60 -9.96 6.37
CA PHE A 18 12.68 -10.74 5.12
C PHE A 18 13.63 -10.11 4.11
N SER A 19 13.59 -8.77 3.98
CA SER A 19 14.43 -8.02 3.04
C SER A 19 15.93 -8.03 3.34
N ALA A 20 16.33 -8.57 4.51
CA ALA A 20 17.75 -8.81 4.83
C ALA A 20 18.29 -10.13 4.21
N ARG A 21 17.44 -10.95 3.62
CA ARG A 21 17.81 -12.25 3.04
C ARG A 21 18.38 -12.08 1.64
N ASP A 22 19.38 -12.89 1.29
CA ASP A 22 19.96 -12.88 -0.06
C ASP A 22 18.94 -13.30 -1.12
N GLU A 23 18.13 -14.32 -0.87
CA GLU A 23 17.07 -14.77 -1.78
C GLU A 23 16.04 -13.66 -2.04
N TRP A 24 15.67 -12.86 -1.03
CA TRP A 24 14.79 -11.73 -1.22
C TRP A 24 15.39 -10.71 -2.19
N ARG A 25 16.68 -10.43 -2.05
CA ARG A 25 17.40 -9.51 -2.94
C ARG A 25 17.48 -10.03 -4.38
N GLU A 26 17.64 -11.33 -4.56
CA GLU A 26 17.65 -11.94 -5.89
C GLU A 26 16.29 -11.83 -6.59
N ILE A 27 15.20 -11.94 -5.83
CA ILE A 27 13.83 -11.96 -6.34
C ILE A 27 13.28 -10.55 -6.57
N PHE A 28 13.45 -9.62 -5.61
CA PHE A 28 12.88 -8.28 -5.64
C PHE A 28 13.89 -7.20 -6.05
N GLY A 29 15.16 -7.39 -5.78
CA GLY A 29 16.21 -6.41 -6.05
C GLY A 29 16.85 -5.84 -4.79
N ASP A 30 17.70 -4.83 -4.98
CA ASP A 30 18.42 -4.20 -3.88
C ASP A 30 17.51 -3.21 -3.13
N ARG A 31 17.21 -3.52 -1.88
CA ARG A 31 16.45 -2.65 -0.97
C ARG A 31 17.07 -1.26 -0.78
N THR A 32 18.40 -1.14 -0.97
CA THR A 32 19.09 0.15 -0.81
C THR A 32 19.05 1.01 -2.07
N ALA A 33 18.33 0.56 -3.11
CA ALA A 33 18.09 1.36 -4.31
C ALA A 33 17.46 2.69 -3.95
N GLU A 34 17.84 3.75 -4.67
CA GLU A 34 17.27 5.07 -4.46
C GLU A 34 15.80 5.08 -4.91
N TYR A 35 14.93 5.51 -4.01
CA TYR A 35 13.52 5.74 -4.33
C TYR A 35 13.31 7.17 -4.81
N ASP A 36 13.11 7.34 -6.12
CA ASP A 36 12.82 8.64 -6.71
C ASP A 36 11.44 8.61 -7.41
N PRO A 37 10.38 9.07 -6.72
CA PRO A 37 9.03 9.07 -7.27
C PRO A 37 8.85 10.05 -8.45
N GLU A 38 9.71 11.05 -8.60
CA GLU A 38 9.59 12.03 -9.68
C GLU A 38 10.16 11.52 -11.00
N THR A 39 11.19 10.69 -10.95
CA THR A 39 11.80 10.09 -12.14
C THR A 39 11.24 8.72 -12.48
N TYR A 40 10.41 8.16 -11.60
CA TYR A 40 9.78 6.87 -11.81
C TYR A 40 9.01 6.80 -13.13
N ARG A 41 9.37 5.83 -13.96
CA ARG A 41 8.74 5.58 -15.28
C ARG A 41 8.38 4.10 -15.38
N PRO A 42 7.15 3.70 -15.02
CA PRO A 42 6.74 2.31 -15.09
C PRO A 42 6.71 1.81 -16.52
N ARG A 43 6.96 0.52 -16.70
CA ARG A 43 6.75 -0.20 -17.94
C ARG A 43 5.35 -0.83 -17.88
N PRO A 44 4.35 -0.27 -18.57
CA PRO A 44 3.01 -0.83 -18.57
C PRO A 44 3.02 -2.28 -19.02
N TYR A 45 2.18 -3.12 -18.40
CA TYR A 45 2.01 -4.54 -18.76
C TYR A 45 3.25 -5.41 -18.57
N SER A 46 4.22 -5.00 -17.76
CA SER A 46 5.37 -5.83 -17.41
C SER A 46 4.92 -7.08 -16.66
N ARG A 47 5.30 -8.26 -17.16
CA ARG A 47 5.02 -9.56 -16.51
C ARG A 47 5.96 -9.88 -15.35
N SER A 48 6.89 -8.98 -15.02
CA SER A 48 7.80 -9.16 -13.90
C SER A 48 7.22 -8.68 -12.56
N TYR A 49 6.07 -8.03 -12.59
CA TYR A 49 5.44 -7.41 -11.42
C TYR A 49 3.96 -7.76 -11.35
N VAL A 50 3.44 -7.82 -10.14
CA VAL A 50 1.99 -7.85 -9.91
C VAL A 50 1.40 -6.45 -10.10
N GLN A 51 0.08 -6.37 -10.20
CA GLN A 51 -0.65 -5.10 -10.20
C GLN A 51 -1.71 -5.12 -9.10
N HIS A 52 -1.51 -4.33 -8.06
CA HIS A 52 -2.42 -4.19 -6.93
C HIS A 52 -2.89 -2.74 -6.75
N LEU A 53 -1.95 -1.81 -6.59
CA LEU A 53 -2.24 -0.38 -6.61
C LEU A 53 -2.14 0.19 -8.03
N PRO A 54 -2.77 1.36 -8.30
CA PRO A 54 -2.68 2.03 -9.60
C PRO A 54 -1.24 2.36 -10.01
N ASN A 55 -1.05 2.67 -11.30
CA ASN A 55 0.20 3.16 -11.87
C ASN A 55 1.40 2.19 -11.78
N TRP A 56 1.13 0.87 -11.74
CA TRP A 56 2.19 -0.17 -11.66
C TRP A 56 3.16 0.05 -10.52
N TYR A 57 2.62 0.41 -9.35
CA TYR A 57 3.37 0.87 -8.19
C TYR A 57 4.46 -0.11 -7.70
N ALA A 58 4.24 -1.41 -7.88
CA ALA A 58 5.25 -2.45 -7.64
C ALA A 58 6.61 -2.20 -8.34
N GLN A 59 6.65 -1.41 -9.40
CA GLN A 59 7.87 -1.13 -10.14
C GLN A 59 8.68 0.04 -9.56
N SER A 60 8.14 0.75 -8.58
CA SER A 60 8.76 1.98 -8.05
C SER A 60 9.99 1.70 -7.17
N HIS A 61 9.95 0.61 -6.41
CA HIS A 61 11.04 0.23 -5.52
C HIS A 61 10.91 -1.26 -5.13
N PRO A 62 12.02 -1.98 -4.81
CA PRO A 62 11.95 -3.36 -4.32
C PRO A 62 11.05 -3.58 -3.11
N ASP A 63 11.02 -2.66 -2.15
CA ASP A 63 10.15 -2.74 -0.98
C ASP A 63 8.67 -2.64 -1.38
N GLU A 64 8.34 -1.79 -2.37
CA GLU A 64 6.99 -1.65 -2.91
C GLU A 64 6.57 -2.89 -3.71
N ASP A 65 7.51 -3.47 -4.46
CA ASP A 65 7.29 -4.74 -5.17
C ASP A 65 6.92 -5.87 -4.22
N PHE A 66 7.64 -5.99 -3.12
CA PHE A 66 7.32 -6.95 -2.07
C PHE A 66 5.93 -6.70 -1.46
N ALA A 67 5.63 -5.46 -1.08
CA ALA A 67 4.36 -5.09 -0.46
C ALA A 67 3.16 -5.31 -1.40
N GLU A 68 3.30 -4.96 -2.68
CA GLU A 68 2.30 -5.22 -3.72
C GLU A 68 2.10 -6.72 -3.96
N THR A 69 3.20 -7.49 -4.03
CA THR A 69 3.15 -8.95 -4.19
C THR A 69 2.45 -9.61 -3.00
N PHE A 70 2.79 -9.19 -1.77
CA PHE A 70 2.09 -9.64 -0.56
C PHE A 70 0.61 -9.29 -0.58
N ALA A 71 0.25 -8.08 -1.04
CA ALA A 71 -1.14 -7.65 -1.09
C ALA A 71 -1.99 -8.48 -2.07
N VAL A 72 -1.43 -8.88 -3.22
CA VAL A 72 -2.06 -9.81 -4.16
C VAL A 72 -2.20 -11.20 -3.53
N TRP A 73 -1.12 -11.73 -2.95
CA TRP A 73 -1.11 -13.01 -2.26
C TRP A 73 -2.20 -13.08 -1.18
N LEU A 74 -2.33 -12.04 -0.36
CA LEU A 74 -3.33 -11.95 0.71
C LEU A 74 -4.77 -11.80 0.19
N ALA A 75 -4.94 -11.20 -0.99
CA ALA A 75 -6.25 -10.89 -1.55
C ALA A 75 -6.90 -12.06 -2.30
N MET A 76 -6.09 -13.00 -2.80
CA MET A 76 -6.54 -14.04 -3.72
C MET A 76 -6.25 -15.43 -3.17
N PRO A 77 -7.13 -16.41 -3.42
CA PRO A 77 -6.82 -17.82 -3.16
C PRO A 77 -5.60 -18.29 -3.98
N VAL A 78 -4.86 -19.26 -3.45
CA VAL A 78 -3.65 -19.81 -4.08
C VAL A 78 -3.87 -20.22 -5.54
N ASP A 79 -4.93 -20.95 -5.82
CA ASP A 79 -5.22 -21.43 -7.18
C ASP A 79 -5.54 -20.28 -8.13
N ALA A 80 -6.15 -19.20 -7.63
CA ALA A 80 -6.52 -18.05 -8.43
C ALA A 80 -5.28 -17.24 -8.85
N TRP A 81 -4.39 -16.87 -7.92
CA TRP A 81 -3.20 -16.10 -8.32
C TRP A 81 -2.20 -16.97 -9.11
N ARG A 82 -2.12 -18.28 -8.87
CA ARG A 82 -1.31 -19.17 -9.71
C ARG A 82 -1.78 -19.22 -11.14
N ALA A 83 -3.10 -19.30 -11.35
CA ALA A 83 -3.67 -19.29 -12.70
C ALA A 83 -3.51 -17.93 -13.39
N GLU A 84 -3.72 -16.82 -12.65
CA GLU A 84 -3.63 -15.47 -13.20
C GLU A 84 -2.20 -15.12 -13.64
N TYR A 85 -1.21 -15.51 -12.84
CA TYR A 85 0.20 -15.18 -13.10
C TYR A 85 0.98 -16.32 -13.77
N GLU A 86 0.32 -17.33 -14.32
CA GLU A 86 0.97 -18.42 -15.04
C GLU A 86 1.87 -17.90 -16.17
N GLY A 87 3.12 -18.34 -16.19
CA GLY A 87 4.12 -17.90 -17.18
C GLY A 87 4.66 -16.47 -16.98
N TRP A 88 4.31 -15.82 -15.87
CA TRP A 88 4.87 -14.52 -15.51
C TRP A 88 6.02 -14.67 -14.51
N LYS A 89 7.03 -13.81 -14.59
CA LYS A 89 8.07 -13.74 -13.55
C LYS A 89 7.50 -13.35 -12.18
N ALA A 90 6.39 -12.61 -12.15
CA ALA A 90 5.66 -12.27 -10.92
C ALA A 90 5.17 -13.51 -10.15
N LEU A 91 4.95 -14.65 -10.82
CA LEU A 91 4.57 -15.90 -10.15
C LEU A 91 5.64 -16.38 -9.18
N GLU A 92 6.92 -16.30 -9.55
CA GLU A 92 8.04 -16.64 -8.67
C GLU A 92 8.03 -15.82 -7.37
N LYS A 93 7.69 -14.53 -7.47
CA LYS A 93 7.56 -13.63 -6.31
C LYS A 93 6.40 -14.03 -5.41
N LEU A 94 5.25 -14.37 -5.98
CA LEU A 94 4.08 -14.85 -5.23
C LEU A 94 4.37 -16.17 -4.50
N GLU A 95 5.05 -17.09 -5.16
CA GLU A 95 5.46 -18.36 -4.56
C GLU A 95 6.51 -18.16 -3.45
N TYR A 96 7.39 -17.18 -3.60
CA TYR A 96 8.32 -16.81 -2.55
C TYR A 96 7.59 -16.21 -1.33
N VAL A 97 6.65 -15.30 -1.54
CA VAL A 97 5.81 -14.75 -0.46
C VAL A 97 5.03 -15.86 0.24
N GLU A 98 4.45 -16.82 -0.49
CA GLU A 98 3.77 -17.99 0.10
C GLU A 98 4.70 -18.77 1.05
N ARG A 99 5.94 -19.05 0.63
CA ARG A 99 6.93 -19.71 1.49
C ARG A 99 7.27 -18.89 2.74
N LEU A 100 7.46 -17.58 2.58
CA LEU A 100 7.73 -16.68 3.71
C LEU A 100 6.58 -16.67 4.72
N MET A 101 5.34 -16.66 4.25
CA MET A 101 4.18 -16.64 5.13
C MET A 101 3.97 -17.99 5.85
N GLN A 102 4.26 -19.09 5.19
CA GLN A 102 4.28 -20.42 5.84
C GLN A 102 5.35 -20.50 6.93
N GLU A 103 6.55 -19.96 6.70
CA GLU A 103 7.60 -19.86 7.70
C GLU A 103 7.19 -18.95 8.86
N ALA A 104 6.69 -17.74 8.56
CA ALA A 104 6.26 -16.77 9.56
C ALA A 104 5.14 -17.28 10.48
N ALA A 105 4.31 -18.20 9.99
CA ALA A 105 3.28 -18.84 10.80
C ALA A 105 3.85 -19.74 11.91
N THR A 106 5.11 -20.15 11.81
CA THR A 106 5.75 -21.10 12.73
C THR A 106 6.83 -20.48 13.62
N VAL A 107 7.28 -19.28 13.30
CA VAL A 107 8.36 -18.60 14.05
C VAL A 107 7.89 -17.23 14.57
N PRO A 108 8.35 -16.80 15.74
CA PRO A 108 8.04 -15.47 16.23
C PRO A 108 8.77 -14.39 15.40
N PRO A 109 8.21 -13.18 15.29
CA PRO A 109 8.87 -12.09 14.62
C PRO A 109 10.17 -11.67 15.33
N VAL A 110 11.15 -11.22 14.55
CA VAL A 110 12.42 -10.70 15.06
C VAL A 110 12.19 -9.41 15.85
N VAL A 111 11.29 -8.57 15.35
CA VAL A 111 10.87 -7.33 16.02
C VAL A 111 9.47 -7.52 16.59
N SER A 112 9.40 -7.89 17.88
CA SER A 112 8.13 -8.10 18.60
C SER A 112 7.69 -6.90 19.44
N ARG A 113 8.59 -5.93 19.67
CA ARG A 113 8.34 -4.74 20.50
C ARG A 113 8.90 -3.51 19.80
N GLY A 114 8.06 -2.52 19.62
CA GLY A 114 8.44 -1.21 19.10
C GLY A 114 7.93 -0.09 19.99
N ARG A 115 8.56 1.08 19.91
CA ARG A 115 8.03 2.29 20.54
C ARG A 115 6.79 2.71 19.76
N LYS A 116 5.63 2.72 20.42
CA LYS A 116 4.43 3.31 19.82
C LYS A 116 4.66 4.81 19.61
N ILE A 117 4.70 5.24 18.36
CA ILE A 117 4.90 6.64 18.00
C ILE A 117 3.67 7.47 18.37
N SER A 118 2.48 6.90 18.17
CA SER A 118 1.22 7.49 18.61
C SER A 118 0.22 6.39 19.00
N GLU A 119 -0.49 6.61 20.08
CA GLU A 119 -1.58 5.75 20.51
C GLU A 119 -2.90 6.48 20.29
N ALA A 120 -3.85 5.85 19.60
CA ALA A 120 -5.16 6.44 19.34
C ALA A 120 -5.85 6.92 20.63
N SER A 121 -5.69 6.17 21.73
CA SER A 121 -6.21 6.53 23.04
C SER A 121 -5.60 7.81 23.64
N LYS A 122 -4.43 8.21 23.17
CA LYS A 122 -3.72 9.42 23.61
C LYS A 122 -3.93 10.61 22.70
N LEU A 123 -4.64 10.43 21.59
CA LEU A 123 -4.97 11.52 20.67
C LEU A 123 -5.98 12.46 21.33
N LYS A 124 -5.52 13.68 21.65
CA LYS A 124 -6.36 14.75 22.22
C LYS A 124 -6.82 15.75 21.17
N ARG A 125 -6.27 15.65 19.95
CA ARG A 125 -6.63 16.53 18.86
C ARG A 125 -7.94 16.07 18.23
N THR A 126 -8.92 16.97 18.12
CA THR A 126 -10.14 16.69 17.37
C THR A 126 -9.86 16.68 15.86
N LEU A 127 -10.68 15.96 15.08
CA LEU A 127 -10.58 15.98 13.62
C LEU A 127 -10.75 17.40 13.07
N GLU A 128 -11.70 18.16 13.62
CA GLU A 128 -11.92 19.56 13.25
C GLU A 128 -10.64 20.39 13.37
N ARG A 129 -9.96 20.33 14.52
CA ARG A 129 -8.70 21.03 14.72
C ARG A 129 -7.59 20.54 13.78
N TYR A 130 -7.50 19.23 13.57
CA TYR A 130 -6.54 18.64 12.64
C TYR A 130 -6.74 19.17 11.21
N TYR A 131 -7.98 19.16 10.71
CA TYR A 131 -8.28 19.66 9.37
C TYR A 131 -8.15 21.18 9.26
N ALA A 132 -8.48 21.93 10.31
CA ALA A 132 -8.27 23.39 10.33
C ALA A 132 -6.78 23.75 10.24
N GLU A 133 -5.91 23.01 10.95
CA GLU A 133 -4.45 23.19 10.87
C GLU A 133 -3.91 22.79 9.49
N ARG A 134 -4.40 21.67 8.90
CA ARG A 134 -4.04 21.26 7.55
C ARG A 134 -4.48 22.29 6.50
N ARG A 135 -5.70 22.81 6.62
CA ARG A 135 -6.20 23.84 5.71
C ARG A 135 -5.32 25.08 5.75
N ARG A 136 -4.96 25.58 6.93
CA ARG A 136 -4.01 26.70 7.05
C ARG A 136 -2.66 26.41 6.37
N ARG A 137 -2.12 25.20 6.54
CA ARG A 137 -0.78 24.87 6.05
C ARG A 137 -0.72 24.63 4.55
N PHE A 138 -1.76 24.07 3.95
CA PHE A 138 -1.76 23.59 2.57
C PHE A 138 -2.74 24.30 1.64
N ALA A 139 -3.69 25.08 2.17
CA ALA A 139 -4.70 25.78 1.39
C ALA A 139 -4.52 27.30 1.37
N GLU A 140 -3.49 27.83 2.04
CA GLU A 140 -3.17 29.27 1.94
C GLU A 140 -2.77 29.66 0.51
N ASP A 141 -2.10 28.74 -0.22
CA ASP A 141 -1.69 28.97 -1.61
C ASP A 141 -2.81 28.69 -2.63
N PHE A 142 -3.84 27.94 -2.25
CA PHE A 142 -4.96 27.53 -3.12
C PHE A 142 -6.31 27.58 -2.36
N PRO A 143 -6.74 28.75 -1.91
CA PRO A 143 -8.02 28.86 -1.24
C PRO A 143 -9.14 28.53 -2.22
N ASP A 144 -10.03 27.62 -1.82
CA ASP A 144 -11.28 27.26 -2.51
C ASP A 144 -11.15 26.59 -3.89
N PHE A 145 -9.93 26.20 -4.32
CA PHE A 145 -9.70 25.66 -5.65
C PHE A 145 -10.57 24.40 -5.97
N TYR A 146 -10.79 23.54 -5.00
CA TYR A 146 -11.63 22.35 -5.15
C TYR A 146 -13.00 22.44 -4.47
N ASP A 147 -13.31 23.55 -3.81
CA ASP A 147 -14.52 23.65 -2.99
C ASP A 147 -15.80 23.56 -3.82
N ALA A 148 -15.81 24.11 -5.03
CA ALA A 148 -16.94 24.00 -5.96
C ALA A 148 -17.20 22.57 -6.41
N ASP A 149 -16.14 21.84 -6.76
CA ASP A 149 -16.23 20.43 -7.20
C ASP A 149 -16.63 19.52 -6.04
N LEU A 150 -16.05 19.76 -4.85
CA LEU A 150 -16.40 19.01 -3.64
C LEU A 150 -17.84 19.23 -3.22
N ARG A 151 -18.36 20.45 -3.30
CA ARG A 151 -19.78 20.76 -3.04
C ARG A 151 -20.69 20.05 -4.04
N ALA A 152 -20.37 20.10 -5.33
CA ALA A 152 -21.14 19.40 -6.36
C ALA A 152 -21.23 17.89 -6.14
N ILE A 153 -20.18 17.27 -5.56
CA ILE A 153 -20.13 15.84 -5.28
C ILE A 153 -20.79 15.48 -3.93
N LEU A 154 -20.62 16.34 -2.91
CA LEU A 154 -21.01 16.04 -1.53
C LEU A 154 -22.37 16.61 -1.14
N GLU A 155 -22.84 17.67 -1.80
CA GLU A 155 -24.20 18.18 -1.59
C GLU A 155 -25.19 17.21 -2.22
N ARG A 156 -25.89 16.44 -1.38
CA ARG A 156 -27.00 15.61 -1.84
C ARG A 156 -28.11 16.55 -2.36
N PRO A 157 -28.66 16.31 -3.56
CA PRO A 157 -29.86 17.04 -3.98
C PRO A 157 -30.94 16.82 -2.93
N GLU A 158 -31.52 17.91 -2.44
CA GLU A 158 -32.70 17.88 -1.55
C GLU A 158 -33.74 16.93 -2.14
N PRO A 159 -34.30 16.00 -1.35
CA PRO A 159 -35.36 15.15 -1.85
C PRO A 159 -36.52 16.03 -2.32
N ASN A 160 -36.83 15.91 -3.59
CA ASN A 160 -37.95 16.59 -4.20
C ASN A 160 -39.19 16.40 -3.31
N ARG A 161 -39.65 17.46 -2.59
CA ARG A 161 -40.95 17.46 -1.93
C ARG A 161 -41.97 17.36 -3.06
N LEU A 162 -42.45 16.15 -3.29
CA LEU A 162 -43.66 15.95 -4.06
C LEU A 162 -44.75 16.70 -3.33
N THR A 163 -45.11 17.88 -3.86
CA THR A 163 -46.31 18.59 -3.47
C THR A 163 -47.50 17.73 -3.89
N ASN A 164 -48.24 17.24 -2.90
CA ASN A 164 -49.57 16.69 -3.08
C ASN A 164 -50.54 17.77 -3.58
#